data_cd0d2fe508f4859ee877ca8f75367281
#
_entry.id   cd0d2fe508f4859ee877ca8f75367281
#
_cell.length_a   1.000
_cell.length_b   1.000
_cell.length_c   1.000
_cell.angle_alpha   90.00
_cell.angle_beta   90.00
_cell.angle_gamma   90.00
#
_symmetry.space_group_name_H-M   'P 1'
#
loop_
_entity.id
_entity.type
_entity.pdbx_description
1 polymer ?
#
loop_
_entity_poly.entity_id
_entity_poly.type
_entity_poly.pdbx_seq_one_letter_code
_entity_poly.pdbx_strand_id
1 'polypeptide(L)'
;MTTGLFPLTTALAAFMLRGGLAFGQSPPVATFKSGVDLVRVTAVVRDHKGRFVNDLSARDFEILDGNQPRRILEFRHDSEGLSIALLFDVSGSMEGRLSDAREAANHVLSWLDAKRDEAAIFSFDTQLDEVMPFTHGLKALPRSMSKLSAFGATSLNDAIAQTAERTGLHDGRRRAVVVLTDGRDNASRLRPAQVSAIASAIDVPVYIFGIVASIDNPAEDIATTSAGESSLAGSLQDLAAATGGRTFISSVPIQRSLAARQMVDELRHQYFIAFESSKSPGWHALVVRMREKNLNVRARNGYIVGQYRPNAF
;
A
#
# COMPACT_ATOMS: atom_id res chain seq x y z
N MET A 1 -8.59 -97.72 11.64
CA MET A 1 -7.67 -98.55 12.44
C MET A 1 -6.72 -97.62 13.11
N THR A 2 -6.76 -97.65 14.38
CA THR A 2 -5.80 -97.38 15.47
C THR A 2 -5.56 -95.97 15.83
N THR A 3 -6.27 -95.40 16.82
CA THR A 3 -5.99 -95.29 18.27
C THR A 3 -4.59 -94.78 18.61
N GLY A 4 -4.55 -93.72 19.37
CA GLY A 4 -3.36 -93.25 20.08
C GLY A 4 -3.60 -91.98 20.86
N LEU A 5 -4.10 -92.07 21.98
CA LEU A 5 -3.79 -91.62 23.35
C LEU A 5 -3.12 -90.22 23.56
N PHE A 6 -3.80 -89.37 24.32
CA PHE A 6 -3.29 -88.23 25.05
C PHE A 6 -2.36 -88.59 26.22
N PRO A 7 -1.50 -87.72 26.68
CA PRO A 7 -1.51 -87.31 28.02
C PRO A 7 -1.52 -85.79 28.33
N LEU A 8 -2.23 -85.46 29.33
CA LEU A 8 -2.35 -84.29 30.14
C LEU A 8 -0.98 -83.84 30.68
N THR A 9 -0.55 -82.61 30.47
CA THR A 9 0.48 -82.00 31.29
C THR A 9 0.02 -80.57 31.72
N THR A 10 -0.07 -80.45 33.02
CA THR A 10 -0.38 -79.30 33.84
C THR A 10 0.67 -78.15 33.57
N ALA A 11 0.27 -76.98 33.15
CA ALA A 11 1.12 -75.81 33.10
C ALA A 11 0.65 -74.76 34.10
N LEU A 12 1.53 -74.48 35.01
CA LEU A 12 1.47 -73.53 36.12
C LEU A 12 1.48 -72.09 35.57
N ALA A 13 0.43 -71.32 35.81
CA ALA A 13 0.30 -69.89 35.42
C ALA A 13 1.09 -69.04 36.42
N ALA A 14 2.21 -68.47 35.95
CA ALA A 14 2.92 -67.44 36.65
C ALA A 14 2.32 -66.07 36.29
N PHE A 15 1.64 -65.43 37.26
CA PHE A 15 1.07 -64.10 37.15
C PHE A 15 2.17 -63.06 37.36
N MET A 16 2.74 -62.53 36.25
CA MET A 16 3.69 -61.39 36.28
C MET A 16 2.91 -60.10 36.38
N LEU A 17 2.93 -59.48 37.55
CA LEU A 17 2.43 -58.11 37.81
C LEU A 17 3.41 -57.14 37.11
N ARG A 18 3.08 -56.66 35.91
CA ARG A 18 3.78 -55.54 35.29
C ARG A 18 3.16 -54.22 35.83
N GLY A 19 3.82 -53.62 36.76
CA GLY A 19 3.57 -52.25 37.18
C GLY A 19 3.94 -51.31 36.03
N GLY A 20 2.94 -50.81 35.30
CA GLY A 20 3.10 -49.75 34.31
C GLY A 20 3.35 -48.43 35.03
N LEU A 21 4.57 -47.89 34.89
CA LEU A 21 4.84 -46.49 35.22
C LEU A 21 4.05 -45.62 34.22
N ALA A 22 2.93 -45.05 34.68
CA ALA A 22 2.21 -44.01 33.97
C ALA A 22 3.11 -42.76 33.94
N PHE A 23 3.78 -42.53 32.84
CA PHE A 23 4.36 -41.20 32.55
C PHE A 23 3.21 -40.21 32.39
N GLY A 24 3.00 -39.40 33.42
CA GLY A 24 2.11 -38.27 33.35
C GLY A 24 2.53 -37.35 32.23
N GLN A 25 1.77 -37.34 31.13
CA GLN A 25 1.88 -36.30 30.12
C GLN A 25 1.39 -35.02 30.75
N SER A 26 2.30 -34.10 31.00
CA SER A 26 1.94 -32.74 31.37
C SER A 26 1.02 -32.17 30.27
N PRO A 27 -0.11 -31.55 30.62
CA PRO A 27 -0.99 -30.96 29.62
C PRO A 27 -0.19 -29.93 28.82
N PRO A 28 -0.40 -29.82 27.49
CA PRO A 28 0.30 -28.83 26.66
C PRO A 28 -0.01 -27.45 27.24
N VAL A 29 1.02 -26.76 27.68
CA VAL A 29 0.93 -25.37 28.07
C VAL A 29 0.52 -24.60 26.82
N ALA A 30 -0.72 -24.12 26.79
CA ALA A 30 -1.22 -23.27 25.75
C ALA A 30 -0.38 -21.98 25.77
N THR A 31 0.61 -21.92 24.89
CA THR A 31 1.38 -20.69 24.67
C THR A 31 0.47 -19.74 23.93
N PHE A 32 -0.25 -18.91 24.66
CA PHE A 32 -0.93 -17.75 24.07
C PHE A 32 0.16 -16.82 23.56
N LYS A 33 0.44 -16.89 22.27
CA LYS A 33 1.12 -15.79 21.58
C LYS A 33 0.11 -14.65 21.54
N SER A 34 0.14 -13.80 22.55
CA SER A 34 -0.51 -12.49 22.51
C SER A 34 0.31 -11.63 21.54
N GLY A 35 0.14 -11.88 20.25
CA GLY A 35 0.61 -10.99 19.21
C GLY A 35 -0.27 -9.75 19.26
N VAL A 36 0.28 -8.62 19.64
CA VAL A 36 -0.40 -7.34 19.47
C VAL A 36 -0.37 -7.04 17.98
N ASP A 37 -1.54 -7.03 17.33
CA ASP A 37 -1.64 -6.62 15.93
C ASP A 37 -1.40 -5.10 15.85
N LEU A 38 -0.25 -4.72 15.27
CA LEU A 38 0.13 -3.33 15.09
C LEU A 38 -0.42 -2.80 13.77
N VAL A 39 -1.16 -1.71 13.86
CA VAL A 39 -1.52 -0.90 12.70
C VAL A 39 -0.45 0.14 12.48
N ARG A 40 0.09 0.18 11.28
CA ARG A 40 1.07 1.17 10.83
C ARG A 40 0.36 2.23 10.03
N VAL A 41 0.75 3.48 10.19
CA VAL A 41 0.24 4.61 9.41
C VAL A 41 1.35 5.59 9.13
N THR A 42 1.42 6.05 7.89
CA THR A 42 2.31 7.14 7.50
C THR A 42 1.55 8.47 7.54
N ALA A 43 2.21 9.52 8.03
CA ALA A 43 1.62 10.84 8.13
C ALA A 43 2.59 11.92 7.60
N VAL A 44 2.05 12.87 6.84
CA VAL A 44 2.78 14.06 6.39
C VAL A 44 2.25 15.27 7.14
N VAL A 45 3.16 16.05 7.73
CA VAL A 45 2.76 17.26 8.48
C VAL A 45 3.30 18.51 7.81
N ARG A 46 2.43 19.51 7.66
CA ARG A 46 2.77 20.82 7.10
C ARG A 46 2.29 21.95 8.01
N ASP A 47 3.03 23.03 8.01
CA ASP A 47 2.59 24.27 8.63
C ASP A 47 1.53 25.01 7.78
N HIS A 48 1.02 26.13 8.28
CA HIS A 48 0.06 26.99 7.58
C HIS A 48 0.61 27.61 6.28
N LYS A 49 1.95 27.58 6.07
CA LYS A 49 2.60 28.03 4.85
C LYS A 49 2.88 26.87 3.88
N GLY A 50 2.40 25.66 4.21
CA GLY A 50 2.58 24.45 3.40
C GLY A 50 3.98 23.83 3.49
N ARG A 51 4.86 24.29 4.40
CA ARG A 51 6.21 23.73 4.59
C ARG A 51 6.15 22.47 5.45
N PHE A 52 7.00 21.50 5.16
CA PHE A 52 7.12 20.31 5.98
C PHE A 52 7.65 20.64 7.37
N VAL A 53 7.10 19.98 8.39
CA VAL A 53 7.55 20.05 9.78
C VAL A 53 8.21 18.73 10.13
N ASN A 54 9.48 18.76 10.55
CA ASN A 54 10.33 17.57 10.66
C ASN A 54 10.81 17.24 12.08
N ASP A 55 10.50 18.09 13.05
CA ASP A 55 10.99 18.05 14.43
C ASP A 55 9.91 17.62 15.44
N LEU A 56 8.88 16.91 14.96
CA LEU A 56 7.77 16.45 15.80
C LEU A 56 8.11 15.11 16.48
N SER A 57 7.46 14.90 17.62
CA SER A 57 7.52 13.70 18.43
C SER A 57 6.16 12.99 18.49
N ALA A 58 6.11 11.77 19.00
CA ALA A 58 4.85 11.04 19.21
C ALA A 58 3.82 11.83 20.06
N ARG A 59 4.29 12.72 20.93
CA ARG A 59 3.42 13.53 21.83
C ARG A 59 2.64 14.59 21.08
N ASP A 60 3.08 14.98 19.90
CA ASP A 60 2.44 16.01 19.09
C ASP A 60 1.26 15.44 18.28
N PHE A 61 1.16 14.13 18.20
CA PHE A 61 0.12 13.41 17.46
C PHE A 61 -0.96 12.86 18.39
N GLU A 62 -2.16 12.77 17.87
CA GLU A 62 -3.27 12.03 18.44
C GLU A 62 -3.88 11.11 17.40
N ILE A 63 -4.02 9.83 17.76
CA ILE A 63 -4.60 8.78 16.91
C ILE A 63 -5.97 8.43 17.45
N LEU A 64 -6.99 8.50 16.60
CA LEU A 64 -8.35 8.07 16.92
C LEU A 64 -8.76 6.92 15.99
N ASP A 65 -9.24 5.85 16.58
CA ASP A 65 -9.78 4.67 15.91
C ASP A 65 -11.28 4.60 16.26
N GLY A 66 -12.14 4.93 15.31
CA GLY A 66 -13.57 5.04 15.54
C GLY A 66 -13.92 5.99 16.70
N ASN A 67 -13.25 7.13 16.80
CA ASN A 67 -13.31 8.13 17.87
C ASN A 67 -12.70 7.69 19.24
N GLN A 68 -12.11 6.50 19.33
CA GLN A 68 -11.39 6.05 20.52
C GLN A 68 -9.91 6.42 20.43
N PRO A 69 -9.34 7.13 21.42
CA PRO A 69 -7.92 7.43 21.41
C PRO A 69 -7.07 6.15 21.48
N ARG A 70 -6.04 6.06 20.64
CA ARG A 70 -5.08 4.97 20.64
C ARG A 70 -3.70 5.46 21.06
N ARG A 71 -3.02 4.62 21.85
CA ARG A 71 -1.66 4.88 22.26
C ARG A 71 -0.70 4.60 21.11
N ILE A 72 0.17 5.54 20.79
CA ILE A 72 1.29 5.34 19.86
C ILE A 72 2.32 4.44 20.56
N LEU A 73 2.66 3.33 19.93
CA LEU A 73 3.61 2.35 20.42
C LEU A 73 4.98 2.48 19.75
N GLU A 74 4.98 2.86 18.46
CA GLU A 74 6.19 3.10 17.69
C GLU A 74 6.04 4.41 16.92
N PHE A 75 7.09 5.21 16.91
CA PHE A 75 7.14 6.48 16.21
C PHE A 75 8.54 6.68 15.63
N ARG A 76 8.60 6.95 14.33
CA ARG A 76 9.86 7.18 13.62
C ARG A 76 9.71 8.28 12.58
N HIS A 77 10.76 9.05 12.46
CA HIS A 77 10.97 9.98 11.36
C HIS A 77 12.40 9.76 10.87
N ASP A 78 12.61 8.67 10.14
CA ASP A 78 13.92 8.28 9.63
C ASP A 78 14.06 8.58 8.14
N SER A 79 15.29 8.52 7.65
CA SER A 79 15.66 8.76 6.26
C SER A 79 15.79 7.45 5.47
N GLU A 80 14.93 6.46 5.73
CA GLU A 80 14.94 5.21 4.96
C GLU A 80 14.66 5.46 3.48
N GLY A 81 15.12 4.54 2.63
CA GLY A 81 14.90 4.59 1.19
C GLY A 81 13.43 4.50 0.80
N LEU A 82 13.11 4.95 -0.39
CA LEU A 82 11.78 4.87 -1.00
C LEU A 82 11.71 3.64 -1.91
N SER A 83 10.58 2.93 -1.87
CA SER A 83 10.23 1.87 -2.83
C SER A 83 8.99 2.32 -3.60
N ILE A 84 9.18 2.79 -4.83
CA ILE A 84 8.13 3.39 -5.65
C ILE A 84 7.74 2.44 -6.79
N ALA A 85 6.47 2.05 -6.86
CA ALA A 85 5.90 1.39 -8.02
C ALA A 85 5.29 2.43 -8.98
N LEU A 86 5.88 2.62 -10.15
CA LEU A 86 5.34 3.44 -11.22
C LEU A 86 4.37 2.59 -12.04
N LEU A 87 3.10 3.01 -12.11
CA LEU A 87 2.04 2.34 -12.84
C LEU A 87 1.61 3.20 -14.03
N PHE A 88 1.90 2.73 -15.24
CA PHE A 88 1.63 3.43 -16.48
C PHE A 88 0.34 2.96 -17.12
N ASP A 89 -0.57 3.86 -17.34
CA ASP A 89 -1.71 3.67 -18.23
C ASP A 89 -1.23 3.69 -19.68
N VAL A 90 -1.41 2.56 -20.38
CA VAL A 90 -1.12 2.43 -21.81
C VAL A 90 -2.39 2.12 -22.61
N SER A 91 -3.56 2.37 -22.04
CA SER A 91 -4.84 2.22 -22.73
C SER A 91 -5.01 3.20 -23.89
N GLY A 92 -5.99 2.93 -24.75
CA GLY A 92 -6.25 3.74 -25.95
C GLY A 92 -6.51 5.22 -25.66
N SER A 93 -7.07 5.56 -24.49
CA SER A 93 -7.33 6.96 -24.10
C SER A 93 -6.04 7.76 -23.86
N MET A 94 -4.93 7.08 -23.62
CA MET A 94 -3.60 7.69 -23.44
C MET A 94 -2.90 8.01 -24.78
N GLU A 95 -3.53 7.76 -25.93
CA GLU A 95 -2.98 8.17 -27.22
C GLU A 95 -2.67 9.67 -27.25
N GLY A 96 -1.46 10.02 -27.64
CA GLY A 96 -0.94 11.39 -27.61
C GLY A 96 -0.47 11.88 -26.22
N ARG A 97 -0.73 11.15 -25.13
CA ARG A 97 -0.34 11.53 -23.75
C ARG A 97 0.80 10.67 -23.18
N LEU A 98 1.16 9.55 -23.83
CA LEU A 98 2.22 8.66 -23.34
C LEU A 98 3.59 9.34 -23.23
N SER A 99 3.89 10.33 -24.09
CA SER A 99 5.12 11.12 -23.98
C SER A 99 5.14 11.92 -22.69
N ASP A 100 4.02 12.51 -22.31
CA ASP A 100 3.87 13.34 -21.12
C ASP A 100 3.94 12.46 -19.84
N ALA A 101 3.32 11.28 -19.88
CA ALA A 101 3.42 10.29 -18.79
C ALA A 101 4.88 9.83 -18.60
N ARG A 102 5.61 9.56 -19.68
CA ARG A 102 7.04 9.20 -19.63
C ARG A 102 7.89 10.33 -19.06
N GLU A 103 7.61 11.57 -19.46
CA GLU A 103 8.30 12.74 -18.92
C GLU A 103 8.06 12.89 -17.43
N ALA A 104 6.81 12.79 -16.96
CA ALA A 104 6.46 12.84 -15.54
C ALA A 104 7.19 11.76 -14.74
N ALA A 105 7.20 10.51 -15.24
CA ALA A 105 7.92 9.42 -14.61
C ALA A 105 9.43 9.63 -14.56
N ASN A 106 10.03 10.13 -15.64
CA ASN A 106 11.46 10.47 -15.66
C ASN A 106 11.78 11.55 -14.63
N HIS A 107 10.90 12.54 -14.43
CA HIS A 107 11.06 13.51 -13.35
C HIS A 107 11.03 12.84 -11.98
N VAL A 108 10.06 11.93 -11.71
CA VAL A 108 10.03 11.16 -10.46
C VAL A 108 11.35 10.41 -10.25
N LEU A 109 11.78 9.62 -11.24
CA LEU A 109 13.00 8.82 -11.16
C LEU A 109 14.26 9.69 -10.95
N SER A 110 14.32 10.86 -11.55
CA SER A 110 15.46 11.77 -11.41
C SER A 110 15.69 12.27 -9.98
N TRP A 111 14.60 12.41 -9.20
CA TRP A 111 14.63 12.83 -7.79
C TRP A 111 14.93 11.72 -6.80
N LEU A 112 14.95 10.45 -7.22
CA LEU A 112 15.29 9.32 -6.35
C LEU A 112 16.79 9.31 -6.04
N ASP A 113 17.15 8.85 -4.85
CA ASP A 113 18.53 8.60 -4.46
C ASP A 113 18.97 7.23 -5.01
N ALA A 114 20.04 7.23 -5.81
CA ALA A 114 20.48 6.01 -6.51
C ALA A 114 20.93 4.86 -5.56
N LYS A 115 21.34 5.18 -4.33
CA LYS A 115 21.87 4.20 -3.38
C LYS A 115 20.80 3.69 -2.40
N ARG A 116 19.80 4.52 -2.12
CA ARG A 116 18.80 4.23 -1.07
C ARG A 116 17.43 3.90 -1.62
N ASP A 117 17.08 4.51 -2.76
CA ASP A 117 15.74 4.37 -3.33
C ASP A 117 15.74 3.34 -4.45
N GLU A 118 14.60 2.72 -4.64
CA GLU A 118 14.33 1.79 -5.73
C GLU A 118 12.99 2.09 -6.38
N ALA A 119 12.86 1.67 -7.62
CA ALA A 119 11.61 1.80 -8.34
C ALA A 119 11.30 0.52 -9.13
N ALA A 120 10.03 0.16 -9.21
CA ALA A 120 9.47 -0.83 -10.13
C ALA A 120 8.63 -0.12 -11.19
N ILE A 121 8.48 -0.73 -12.36
CA ILE A 121 7.68 -0.19 -13.45
C ILE A 121 6.66 -1.22 -13.88
N PHE A 122 5.41 -0.82 -13.84
CA PHE A 122 4.27 -1.58 -14.33
C PHE A 122 3.58 -0.80 -15.46
N SER A 123 3.00 -1.50 -16.40
CA SER A 123 2.09 -0.96 -17.39
C SER A 123 0.75 -1.69 -17.36
N PHE A 124 -0.32 -1.00 -17.72
CA PHE A 124 -1.62 -1.64 -17.80
C PHE A 124 -2.49 -1.05 -18.92
N ASP A 125 -3.31 -1.91 -19.46
CA ASP A 125 -4.52 -1.62 -20.25
C ASP A 125 -5.73 -2.34 -19.60
N THR A 126 -6.07 -3.52 -20.06
CA THR A 126 -6.99 -4.48 -19.44
C THR A 126 -6.25 -5.50 -18.55
N GLN A 127 -4.93 -5.57 -18.65
CA GLN A 127 -4.06 -6.46 -17.90
C GLN A 127 -2.90 -5.66 -17.31
N LEU A 128 -2.36 -6.16 -16.20
CA LEU A 128 -1.20 -5.57 -15.52
C LEU A 128 0.07 -6.34 -15.90
N ASP A 129 1.02 -5.65 -16.51
CA ASP A 129 2.34 -6.17 -16.87
C ASP A 129 3.43 -5.54 -16.01
N GLU A 130 4.33 -6.36 -15.49
CA GLU A 130 5.56 -5.90 -14.83
C GLU A 130 6.65 -5.71 -15.88
N VAL A 131 6.95 -4.46 -16.18
CA VAL A 131 8.00 -4.08 -17.15
C VAL A 131 9.39 -4.17 -16.55
N MET A 132 9.51 -3.81 -15.25
CA MET A 132 10.74 -3.86 -14.48
C MET A 132 10.44 -4.07 -13.00
N PRO A 133 11.09 -5.04 -12.35
CA PRO A 133 10.95 -5.25 -10.90
C PRO A 133 11.65 -4.13 -10.12
N PHE A 134 11.43 -4.08 -8.81
CA PHE A 134 12.10 -3.11 -7.93
C PHE A 134 13.61 -3.16 -8.12
N THR A 135 14.16 -2.02 -8.53
CA THR A 135 15.56 -1.87 -8.94
C THR A 135 16.14 -0.59 -8.36
N HIS A 136 17.27 -0.69 -7.68
CA HIS A 136 18.02 0.46 -7.19
C HIS A 136 18.72 1.21 -8.33
N GLY A 137 18.92 2.52 -8.13
CA GLY A 137 19.70 3.34 -9.06
C GLY A 137 19.00 3.69 -10.37
N LEU A 138 17.71 3.41 -10.48
CA LEU A 138 16.93 3.74 -11.67
C LEU A 138 16.71 5.26 -11.73
N LYS A 139 17.37 5.94 -12.68
CA LYS A 139 17.31 7.41 -12.87
C LYS A 139 16.48 7.85 -14.07
N ALA A 140 16.12 6.91 -14.93
CA ALA A 140 15.30 7.15 -16.10
C ALA A 140 14.56 5.86 -16.48
N LEU A 141 13.52 5.99 -17.26
CA LEU A 141 12.76 4.85 -17.78
C LEU A 141 13.61 3.96 -18.70
N PRO A 142 13.44 2.64 -18.66
CA PRO A 142 14.11 1.72 -19.57
C PRO A 142 13.66 1.96 -21.03
N ARG A 143 14.52 1.62 -21.98
CA ARG A 143 14.21 1.79 -23.41
C ARG A 143 12.97 1.04 -23.88
N SER A 144 12.58 -0.05 -23.21
CA SER A 144 11.35 -0.78 -23.49
C SER A 144 10.10 0.10 -23.40
N MET A 145 10.08 1.05 -22.46
CA MET A 145 8.96 1.98 -22.29
C MET A 145 8.73 2.90 -23.51
N SER A 146 9.76 3.23 -24.29
CA SER A 146 9.59 4.04 -25.50
C SER A 146 8.86 3.31 -26.63
N LYS A 147 8.81 1.98 -26.57
CA LYS A 147 8.14 1.12 -27.58
C LYS A 147 6.66 0.86 -27.26
N LEU A 148 6.22 1.17 -26.04
CA LEU A 148 4.82 1.01 -25.69
C LEU A 148 3.97 2.01 -26.46
N SER A 149 2.90 1.51 -27.05
CA SER A 149 1.86 2.30 -27.74
C SER A 149 0.55 2.21 -26.96
N ALA A 150 -0.26 3.25 -27.03
CA ALA A 150 -1.58 3.27 -26.42
C ALA A 150 -2.52 2.33 -27.20
N PHE A 151 -3.19 1.42 -26.48
CA PHE A 151 -4.14 0.49 -27.08
C PHE A 151 -5.09 -0.08 -26.02
N GLY A 152 -6.28 -0.50 -26.45
CA GLY A 152 -7.22 -1.25 -25.61
C GLY A 152 -8.09 -0.42 -24.68
N ALA A 153 -8.86 -1.12 -23.84
CA ALA A 153 -9.67 -0.54 -22.78
C ALA A 153 -8.83 -0.30 -21.52
N THR A 154 -9.43 0.31 -20.49
CA THR A 154 -8.71 0.75 -19.28
C THR A 154 -9.28 0.07 -18.05
N SER A 155 -8.53 -0.80 -17.39
CA SER A 155 -8.84 -1.41 -16.09
C SER A 155 -8.06 -0.73 -14.96
N LEU A 156 -8.23 0.57 -14.78
CA LEU A 156 -7.46 1.41 -13.88
C LEU A 156 -7.57 0.97 -12.41
N ASN A 157 -8.80 0.76 -11.92
CA ASN A 157 -9.03 0.37 -10.55
C ASN A 157 -8.41 -1.00 -10.22
N ASP A 158 -8.56 -1.97 -11.12
CA ASP A 158 -7.99 -3.31 -10.96
C ASP A 158 -6.45 -3.26 -10.98
N ALA A 159 -5.87 -2.45 -11.87
CA ALA A 159 -4.42 -2.26 -11.96
C ALA A 159 -3.84 -1.60 -10.71
N ILE A 160 -4.50 -0.58 -10.15
CA ILE A 160 -4.09 0.06 -8.90
C ILE A 160 -4.11 -0.96 -7.75
N ALA A 161 -5.19 -1.73 -7.60
CA ALA A 161 -5.31 -2.73 -6.55
C ALA A 161 -4.19 -3.77 -6.63
N GLN A 162 -3.98 -4.38 -7.80
CA GLN A 162 -2.94 -5.40 -8.00
C GLN A 162 -1.53 -4.83 -7.79
N THR A 163 -1.26 -3.60 -8.25
CA THR A 163 0.04 -2.95 -8.04
C THR A 163 0.27 -2.65 -6.57
N ALA A 164 -0.76 -2.18 -5.85
CA ALA A 164 -0.69 -1.94 -4.42
C ALA A 164 -0.42 -3.23 -3.65
N GLU A 165 -1.07 -4.35 -4.00
CA GLU A 165 -0.81 -5.66 -3.40
C GLU A 165 0.64 -6.12 -3.63
N ARG A 166 1.15 -6.05 -4.87
CA ARG A 166 2.54 -6.41 -5.19
C ARG A 166 3.54 -5.53 -4.44
N THR A 167 3.27 -4.22 -4.38
CA THR A 167 4.08 -3.26 -3.63
C THR A 167 4.03 -3.53 -2.12
N GLY A 168 2.86 -3.96 -1.61
CA GLY A 168 2.67 -4.34 -0.21
C GLY A 168 3.48 -5.55 0.23
N LEU A 169 3.73 -6.49 -0.68
CA LEU A 169 4.55 -7.69 -0.43
C LEU A 169 6.06 -7.42 -0.53
N HIS A 170 6.47 -6.27 -1.10
CA HIS A 170 7.87 -5.92 -1.23
C HIS A 170 8.47 -5.45 0.10
N ASP A 171 9.73 -5.84 0.38
CA ASP A 171 10.46 -5.54 1.62
C ASP A 171 10.95 -4.08 1.70
N GLY A 172 10.11 -3.13 1.39
CA GLY A 172 10.39 -1.71 1.52
C GLY A 172 9.61 -1.10 2.69
N ARG A 173 10.19 -0.13 3.40
CA ARG A 173 9.51 0.53 4.52
C ARG A 173 8.67 1.73 4.10
N ARG A 174 9.13 2.51 3.13
CA ARG A 174 8.42 3.66 2.56
C ARG A 174 7.98 3.34 1.15
N ARG A 175 6.86 2.68 1.04
CA ARG A 175 6.29 2.22 -0.23
C ARG A 175 5.25 3.19 -0.74
N ALA A 176 5.14 3.32 -2.06
CA ALA A 176 4.07 4.07 -2.69
C ALA A 176 3.80 3.53 -4.10
N VAL A 177 2.54 3.62 -4.53
CA VAL A 177 2.16 3.47 -5.95
C VAL A 177 1.98 4.85 -6.55
N VAL A 178 2.57 5.08 -7.70
CA VAL A 178 2.44 6.31 -8.50
C VAL A 178 1.81 5.97 -9.83
N VAL A 179 0.59 6.40 -10.02
CA VAL A 179 -0.23 6.10 -11.20
C VAL A 179 -0.15 7.27 -12.19
N LEU A 180 0.21 6.97 -13.43
CA LEU A 180 0.25 7.93 -14.52
C LEU A 180 -0.87 7.59 -15.51
N THR A 181 -1.95 8.39 -15.52
CA THR A 181 -3.20 8.08 -16.23
C THR A 181 -3.93 9.36 -16.63
N ASP A 182 -4.86 9.27 -17.59
CA ASP A 182 -5.83 10.33 -17.85
C ASP A 182 -7.10 10.20 -16.99
N GLY A 183 -7.16 9.17 -16.13
CA GLY A 183 -8.21 8.96 -15.15
C GLY A 183 -9.45 8.23 -15.66
N ARG A 184 -9.44 7.76 -16.90
CA ARG A 184 -10.57 6.97 -17.43
C ARG A 184 -10.48 5.53 -16.94
N ASP A 185 -11.65 4.95 -16.67
CA ASP A 185 -11.82 3.54 -16.33
C ASP A 185 -13.09 3.02 -16.99
N ASN A 186 -12.98 2.02 -17.83
CA ASN A 186 -14.11 1.46 -18.56
C ASN A 186 -14.15 -0.08 -18.57
N ALA A 187 -13.19 -0.75 -17.91
CA ALA A 187 -13.05 -2.19 -17.93
C ALA A 187 -12.75 -2.82 -16.56
N SER A 188 -12.58 -2.03 -15.49
CA SER A 188 -12.35 -2.57 -14.16
C SER A 188 -13.58 -3.29 -13.60
N ARG A 189 -13.32 -4.31 -12.82
CA ARG A 189 -14.30 -5.02 -11.99
C ARG A 189 -14.45 -4.38 -10.61
N LEU A 190 -13.35 -3.85 -10.08
CA LEU A 190 -13.32 -3.16 -8.79
C LEU A 190 -13.84 -1.74 -8.92
N ARG A 191 -14.52 -1.31 -7.85
CA ARG A 191 -14.92 0.10 -7.67
C ARG A 191 -13.85 0.84 -6.87
N PRO A 192 -13.73 2.17 -7.00
CA PRO A 192 -12.74 2.97 -6.27
C PRO A 192 -12.75 2.73 -4.75
N ALA A 193 -13.91 2.58 -4.13
CA ALA A 193 -14.02 2.28 -2.71
C ALA A 193 -13.38 0.95 -2.30
N GLN A 194 -13.47 -0.08 -3.16
CA GLN A 194 -12.84 -1.38 -2.93
C GLN A 194 -11.31 -1.27 -3.06
N VAL A 195 -10.81 -0.52 -4.05
CA VAL A 195 -9.38 -0.25 -4.23
C VAL A 195 -8.82 0.52 -3.03
N SER A 196 -9.55 1.54 -2.55
CA SER A 196 -9.17 2.29 -1.35
C SER A 196 -9.05 1.39 -0.12
N ALA A 197 -9.98 0.44 0.05
CA ALA A 197 -9.95 -0.52 1.14
C ALA A 197 -8.73 -1.46 1.04
N ILE A 198 -8.42 -1.97 -0.16
CA ILE A 198 -7.24 -2.82 -0.42
C ILE A 198 -5.95 -2.07 -0.10
N ALA A 199 -5.74 -0.92 -0.72
CA ALA A 199 -4.52 -0.13 -0.55
C ALA A 199 -4.34 0.34 0.91
N SER A 200 -5.42 0.70 1.59
CA SER A 200 -5.38 1.07 3.00
C SER A 200 -5.08 -0.12 3.92
N ALA A 201 -5.54 -1.34 3.58
CA ALA A 201 -5.27 -2.53 4.37
C ALA A 201 -3.78 -2.90 4.39
N ILE A 202 -3.07 -2.65 3.29
CA ILE A 202 -1.65 -2.99 3.11
C ILE A 202 -0.70 -1.81 3.36
N ASP A 203 -1.21 -0.65 3.78
CA ASP A 203 -0.44 0.57 4.09
C ASP A 203 0.44 1.03 2.91
N VAL A 204 -0.16 1.10 1.72
CA VAL A 204 0.49 1.60 0.51
C VAL A 204 -0.24 2.83 -0.01
N PRO A 205 0.28 4.04 0.19
CA PRO A 205 -0.33 5.26 -0.35
C PRO A 205 -0.29 5.27 -1.88
N VAL A 206 -1.40 5.70 -2.47
CA VAL A 206 -1.55 5.82 -3.92
C VAL A 206 -1.48 7.29 -4.32
N TYR A 207 -0.50 7.63 -5.13
CA TYR A 207 -0.35 8.95 -5.74
C TYR A 207 -0.80 8.89 -7.19
N ILE A 208 -1.56 9.87 -7.63
CA ILE A 208 -2.09 9.93 -8.99
C ILE A 208 -1.51 11.13 -9.71
N PHE A 209 -0.84 10.88 -10.83
CA PHE A 209 -0.46 11.88 -11.81
C PHE A 209 -1.50 11.86 -12.94
N GLY A 210 -2.42 12.80 -12.89
CA GLY A 210 -3.40 13.03 -13.95
C GLY A 210 -2.74 13.74 -15.14
N ILE A 211 -2.60 13.03 -16.24
CA ILE A 211 -2.06 13.54 -17.50
C ILE A 211 -3.23 14.00 -18.36
N VAL A 212 -3.50 15.31 -18.36
CA VAL A 212 -4.62 15.91 -19.08
C VAL A 212 -4.15 16.84 -20.17
N ALA A 213 -4.97 17.09 -21.18
CA ALA A 213 -4.67 18.07 -22.21
C ALA A 213 -4.72 19.49 -21.63
N SER A 214 -3.90 20.40 -22.18
CA SER A 214 -3.86 21.81 -21.72
C SER A 214 -5.19 22.53 -21.79
N ILE A 215 -6.08 22.11 -22.70
CA ILE A 215 -7.43 22.65 -22.85
C ILE A 215 -8.35 22.22 -21.71
N ASP A 216 -8.11 21.06 -21.12
CA ASP A 216 -8.92 20.48 -20.04
C ASP A 216 -8.49 20.97 -18.66
N ASN A 217 -7.32 21.59 -18.56
CA ASN A 217 -6.78 22.16 -17.33
C ASN A 217 -6.08 23.50 -17.64
N PRO A 218 -6.81 24.59 -17.84
CA PRO A 218 -6.22 25.90 -18.08
C PRO A 218 -5.54 26.38 -16.78
N ALA A 219 -4.23 26.27 -16.73
CA ALA A 219 -3.26 26.98 -15.85
C ALA A 219 -3.72 27.35 -14.44
N GLU A 220 -4.43 26.48 -13.73
CA GLU A 220 -4.67 26.67 -12.30
C GLU A 220 -3.51 26.13 -11.47
N ASP A 221 -3.14 26.88 -10.45
CA ASP A 221 -2.05 26.59 -9.54
C ASP A 221 -2.13 25.17 -8.96
N ILE A 222 -1.05 24.40 -9.09
CA ILE A 222 -0.90 23.06 -8.49
C ILE A 222 -1.19 23.05 -6.98
N ALA A 223 -1.12 24.23 -6.33
CA ALA A 223 -1.32 24.41 -4.89
C ALA A 223 -2.79 24.45 -4.46
N THR A 224 -3.74 24.65 -5.37
CA THR A 224 -5.15 24.94 -5.04
C THR A 224 -6.15 24.15 -5.86
N THR A 225 -5.90 22.85 -6.12
CA THR A 225 -6.95 22.04 -6.74
C THR A 225 -8.09 21.78 -5.74
N SER A 226 -8.82 22.83 -5.43
CA SER A 226 -10.20 22.74 -5.03
C SER A 226 -11.02 22.38 -6.26
N ALA A 227 -11.64 21.23 -6.24
CA ALA A 227 -12.82 20.77 -6.97
C ALA A 227 -13.25 21.63 -8.20
N GLY A 228 -12.42 21.74 -9.20
CA GLY A 228 -12.80 22.23 -10.53
C GLY A 228 -12.83 21.05 -11.48
N GLU A 229 -13.92 20.88 -12.15
CA GLU A 229 -14.37 19.91 -13.14
C GLU A 229 -13.31 19.28 -14.09
N SER A 230 -12.23 18.70 -13.54
CA SER A 230 -11.40 17.80 -14.32
C SER A 230 -12.05 16.41 -14.36
N SER A 231 -11.90 15.69 -15.47
CA SER A 231 -12.39 14.30 -15.61
C SER A 231 -11.86 13.33 -14.52
N LEU A 232 -10.90 13.78 -13.73
CA LEU A 232 -10.31 13.07 -12.57
C LEU A 232 -10.99 13.42 -11.24
N ALA A 233 -11.96 14.33 -11.24
CA ALA A 233 -12.65 14.76 -10.01
C ALA A 233 -13.48 13.60 -9.41
N GLY A 234 -13.48 13.51 -8.11
CA GLY A 234 -14.32 12.60 -7.34
C GLY A 234 -13.58 11.33 -6.92
N SER A 235 -13.84 10.20 -7.58
CA SER A 235 -13.44 8.89 -7.06
C SER A 235 -11.93 8.61 -6.97
N LEU A 236 -11.13 9.07 -7.93
CA LEU A 236 -9.67 8.88 -7.88
C LEU A 236 -8.98 9.80 -6.88
N GLN A 237 -9.47 11.03 -6.75
CA GLN A 237 -8.98 11.96 -5.73
C GLN A 237 -9.31 11.45 -4.33
N ASP A 238 -10.51 10.92 -4.13
CA ASP A 238 -10.93 10.31 -2.87
C ASP A 238 -10.12 9.05 -2.56
N LEU A 239 -9.83 8.22 -3.58
CA LEU A 239 -8.97 7.04 -3.45
C LEU A 239 -7.56 7.43 -2.99
N ALA A 240 -6.94 8.41 -3.65
CA ALA A 240 -5.62 8.90 -3.25
C ALA A 240 -5.63 9.42 -1.81
N ALA A 241 -6.60 10.26 -1.44
CA ALA A 241 -6.74 10.80 -0.10
C ALA A 241 -7.00 9.70 0.95
N ALA A 242 -7.87 8.74 0.65
CA ALA A 242 -8.19 7.63 1.56
C ALA A 242 -6.98 6.76 1.89
N THR A 243 -6.05 6.60 0.96
CA THR A 243 -4.81 5.83 1.14
C THR A 243 -3.66 6.65 1.74
N GLY A 244 -3.85 7.96 2.00
CA GLY A 244 -2.82 8.87 2.48
C GLY A 244 -1.93 9.44 1.37
N GLY A 245 -2.22 9.14 0.12
CA GLY A 245 -1.57 9.72 -1.06
C GLY A 245 -2.21 11.04 -1.50
N ARG A 246 -1.95 11.45 -2.76
CA ARG A 246 -2.42 12.73 -3.32
C ARG A 246 -2.55 12.64 -4.84
N THR A 247 -3.45 13.45 -5.40
CA THR A 247 -3.58 13.64 -6.84
C THR A 247 -2.85 14.91 -7.28
N PHE A 248 -2.08 14.80 -8.36
CA PHE A 248 -1.45 15.91 -9.08
C PHE A 248 -2.01 15.90 -10.50
N ILE A 249 -2.54 17.02 -10.94
CA ILE A 249 -3.01 17.19 -12.32
C ILE A 249 -2.00 18.03 -13.08
N SER A 250 -1.63 17.60 -14.26
CA SER A 250 -0.58 18.26 -15.05
C SER A 250 -0.92 18.28 -16.52
N SER A 251 -0.92 19.47 -17.10
CA SER A 251 -1.13 19.71 -18.53
C SER A 251 0.11 20.27 -19.24
N VAL A 252 1.12 20.74 -18.50
CA VAL A 252 2.33 21.32 -19.06
C VAL A 252 3.61 20.80 -18.38
N PRO A 253 4.78 20.81 -19.07
CA PRO A 253 6.02 20.22 -18.55
C PRO A 253 6.47 20.73 -17.19
N ILE A 254 6.38 22.04 -16.96
CA ILE A 254 6.81 22.63 -15.68
C ILE A 254 5.99 22.10 -14.50
N GLN A 255 4.69 21.89 -14.69
CA GLN A 255 3.81 21.32 -13.65
C GLN A 255 4.21 19.89 -13.34
N ARG A 256 4.56 19.08 -14.36
CA ARG A 256 5.01 17.68 -14.18
C ARG A 256 6.27 17.61 -13.32
N SER A 257 7.24 18.47 -13.60
CA SER A 257 8.49 18.53 -12.83
C SER A 257 8.26 18.94 -11.38
N LEU A 258 7.44 19.98 -11.15
CA LEU A 258 7.11 20.45 -9.81
C LEU A 258 6.31 19.40 -9.02
N ALA A 259 5.33 18.76 -9.63
CA ALA A 259 4.52 17.70 -9.02
C ALA A 259 5.37 16.50 -8.64
N ALA A 260 6.28 16.05 -9.53
CA ALA A 260 7.20 14.96 -9.25
C ALA A 260 8.09 15.26 -8.04
N ARG A 261 8.67 16.48 -7.99
CA ARG A 261 9.46 16.93 -6.85
C ARG A 261 8.65 16.95 -5.56
N GLN A 262 7.47 17.59 -5.58
CA GLN A 262 6.60 17.67 -4.40
C GLN A 262 6.22 16.30 -3.87
N MET A 263 5.93 15.35 -4.76
CA MET A 263 5.58 13.97 -4.37
C MET A 263 6.75 13.25 -3.71
N VAL A 264 7.95 13.30 -4.30
CA VAL A 264 9.14 12.67 -3.71
C VAL A 264 9.51 13.34 -2.39
N ASP A 265 9.40 14.67 -2.29
CA ASP A 265 9.60 15.41 -1.05
C ASP A 265 8.58 14.98 0.04
N GLU A 266 7.31 14.81 -0.32
CA GLU A 266 6.30 14.29 0.63
C GLU A 266 6.66 12.91 1.16
N LEU A 267 7.04 11.98 0.28
CA LEU A 267 7.43 10.63 0.67
C LEU A 267 8.65 10.63 1.62
N ARG A 268 9.58 11.58 1.45
CA ARG A 268 10.75 11.71 2.33
C ARG A 268 10.44 12.28 3.70
N HIS A 269 9.37 13.09 3.81
CA HIS A 269 8.99 13.79 5.05
C HIS A 269 7.81 13.12 5.78
N GLN A 270 7.61 11.82 5.56
CA GLN A 270 6.59 11.04 6.26
C GLN A 270 7.07 10.64 7.66
N TYR A 271 6.19 10.81 8.63
CA TYR A 271 6.26 10.19 9.94
C TYR A 271 5.67 8.79 9.88
N PHE A 272 6.35 7.83 10.47
CA PHE A 272 5.87 6.48 10.64
C PHE A 272 5.35 6.31 12.08
N ILE A 273 4.10 5.90 12.20
CA ILE A 273 3.40 5.75 13.47
C ILE A 273 2.82 4.34 13.53
N ALA A 274 3.02 3.64 14.66
CA ALA A 274 2.35 2.37 14.90
C ALA A 274 1.59 2.41 16.22
N PHE A 275 0.40 1.82 16.21
CA PHE A 275 -0.48 1.72 17.36
C PHE A 275 -1.16 0.34 17.41
N GLU A 276 -1.72 -0.03 18.55
CA GLU A 276 -2.44 -1.28 18.72
C GLU A 276 -3.79 -1.25 18.00
N SER A 277 -4.05 -2.25 17.14
CA SER A 277 -5.31 -2.36 16.41
C SER A 277 -6.50 -2.54 17.34
N SER A 278 -7.69 -2.20 16.85
CA SER A 278 -8.94 -2.71 17.45
C SER A 278 -8.96 -4.23 17.37
N LYS A 279 -9.65 -4.87 18.33
CA LYS A 279 -9.89 -6.34 18.30
C LYS A 279 -11.09 -6.72 17.42
N SER A 280 -11.90 -5.75 17.02
CA SER A 280 -13.09 -5.98 16.19
C SER A 280 -12.70 -6.17 14.74
N PRO A 281 -13.10 -7.25 14.07
CA PRO A 281 -12.85 -7.43 12.65
C PRO A 281 -13.59 -6.38 11.79
N GLY A 282 -13.03 -6.04 10.65
CA GLY A 282 -13.65 -5.16 9.65
C GLY A 282 -12.93 -3.83 9.48
N TRP A 283 -13.62 -2.90 8.81
CA TRP A 283 -13.12 -1.56 8.55
C TRP A 283 -13.21 -0.66 9.78
N HIS A 284 -12.11 0.02 10.08
CA HIS A 284 -11.98 0.99 11.15
C HIS A 284 -11.63 2.35 10.59
N ALA A 285 -12.45 3.35 10.90
CA ALA A 285 -12.15 4.73 10.58
C ALA A 285 -10.97 5.22 11.43
N LEU A 286 -9.96 5.78 10.79
CA LEU A 286 -8.74 6.28 11.41
C LEU A 286 -8.64 7.79 11.24
N VAL A 287 -8.40 8.50 12.32
CA VAL A 287 -8.09 9.93 12.29
C VAL A 287 -6.74 10.15 12.97
N VAL A 288 -5.81 10.70 12.21
CA VAL A 288 -4.55 11.23 12.72
C VAL A 288 -4.70 12.74 12.80
N ARG A 289 -4.47 13.34 13.96
CA ARG A 289 -4.52 14.78 14.11
C ARG A 289 -3.37 15.30 14.95
N MET A 290 -3.08 16.59 14.76
CA MET A 290 -2.07 17.29 15.55
C MET A 290 -2.71 17.91 16.79
N ARG A 291 -1.98 17.90 17.90
CA ARG A 291 -2.40 18.65 19.10
C ARG A 291 -2.27 20.16 18.89
N GLU A 292 -1.28 20.57 18.14
CA GLU A 292 -1.10 21.96 17.74
C GLU A 292 -2.03 22.29 16.56
N LYS A 293 -2.87 23.34 16.74
CA LYS A 293 -3.92 23.72 15.78
C LYS A 293 -3.40 24.35 14.49
N ASN A 294 -2.14 24.80 14.49
CA ASN A 294 -1.52 25.47 13.33
C ASN A 294 -0.85 24.48 12.36
N LEU A 295 -0.90 23.20 12.66
CA LEU A 295 -0.33 22.14 11.84
C LEU A 295 -1.41 21.32 11.14
N ASN A 296 -1.19 21.07 9.87
CA ASN A 296 -2.04 20.19 9.07
C ASN A 296 -1.37 18.83 8.89
N VAL A 297 -2.09 17.76 9.23
CA VAL A 297 -1.62 16.38 9.03
C VAL A 297 -2.46 15.69 7.97
N ARG A 298 -1.79 14.95 7.10
CA ARG A 298 -2.42 14.05 6.14
C ARG A 298 -1.92 12.63 6.37
N ALA A 299 -2.86 11.71 6.47
CA ALA A 299 -2.65 10.28 6.63
C ALA A 299 -3.84 9.52 6.00
N ARG A 300 -3.75 8.20 5.87
CA ARG A 300 -4.92 7.41 5.46
C ARG A 300 -6.07 7.54 6.46
N ASN A 301 -7.30 7.36 5.97
CA ASN A 301 -8.52 7.57 6.75
C ASN A 301 -9.11 6.31 7.39
N GLY A 302 -8.44 5.16 7.24
CA GLY A 302 -8.90 3.91 7.82
C GLY A 302 -7.95 2.74 7.63
N TYR A 303 -8.31 1.61 8.21
CA TYR A 303 -7.60 0.34 8.10
C TYR A 303 -8.56 -0.84 8.29
N ILE A 304 -8.12 -2.05 7.94
CA ILE A 304 -8.90 -3.28 8.10
C ILE A 304 -8.24 -4.17 9.16
N VAL A 305 -9.05 -4.67 10.08
CA VAL A 305 -8.66 -5.70 11.07
C VAL A 305 -9.15 -7.06 10.60
N GLY A 306 -8.27 -8.08 10.69
CA GLY A 306 -8.54 -9.42 10.21
C GLY A 306 -8.03 -9.67 8.81
N GLN A 307 -8.18 -10.91 8.32
CA GLN A 307 -7.76 -11.22 6.95
C GLN A 307 -8.69 -10.53 5.95
N TYR A 308 -8.18 -9.52 5.28
CA TYR A 308 -8.72 -9.14 4.00
C TYR A 308 -8.47 -10.31 3.06
N ARG A 309 -9.51 -11.11 2.80
CA ARG A 309 -9.50 -12.04 1.66
C ARG A 309 -10.09 -11.26 0.50
N PRO A 310 -9.30 -10.82 -0.48
CA PRO A 310 -9.88 -10.44 -1.75
C PRO A 310 -10.67 -11.67 -2.22
N ASN A 311 -11.96 -11.50 -2.49
CA ASN A 311 -12.71 -12.53 -3.18
C ASN A 311 -11.87 -12.90 -4.40
N ALA A 312 -11.46 -14.18 -4.48
CA ALA A 312 -10.65 -14.69 -5.58
C ALA A 312 -11.25 -14.20 -6.91
N PHE A 313 -10.44 -13.50 -7.67
CA PHE A 313 -10.79 -13.00 -9.01
C PHE A 313 -10.98 -14.17 -9.96
#